data_71176ce833f368bcbd2bc3ad1cf87626
#
_entry.id   71176ce833f368bcbd2bc3ad1cf87626
#
_cell.length_a   1.000
_cell.length_b   1.000
_cell.length_c   1.000
_cell.angle_alpha   90.00
_cell.angle_beta   90.00
_cell.angle_gamma   90.00
#
_symmetry.space_group_name_H-M   'P 1'
#
loop_
_entity.id
_entity.type
_entity.pdbx_description
1 polymer ?
#
loop_
_entity_poly.entity_id
_entity_poly.type
_entity_poly.pdbx_seq_one_letter_code
_entity_poly.pdbx_strand_id
1 'polypeptide(L)'
;LPADPRLGELCRAFLQHPDAHDSAQRWAPRLYMSIRTFSRFFRAQTGLPFSQWRQRACVVLALALLAEGRSVTQVAMEMGYDSSAAFSTMFRRVLGQAPSSYLTEDGRDG
;
A
#
# COMPACT_ATOMS: atom_id res chain seq x y z
N LEU A 1 1.96 -6.32 12.89
CA LEU A 1 0.78 -6.96 12.31
C LEU A 1 -0.32 -7.09 13.35
N PRO A 2 -1.58 -7.18 12.91
CA PRO A 2 -2.70 -7.30 13.85
C PRO A 2 -2.65 -8.63 14.60
N ALA A 3 -3.21 -8.63 15.80
CA ALA A 3 -3.27 -9.82 16.63
C ALA A 3 -4.26 -10.86 16.08
N ASP A 4 -5.32 -10.42 15.40
CA ASP A 4 -6.31 -11.33 14.84
C ASP A 4 -5.69 -12.11 13.68
N PRO A 5 -5.68 -13.46 13.74
CA PRO A 5 -5.00 -14.26 12.70
C PRO A 5 -5.61 -14.08 11.31
N ARG A 6 -6.93 -13.93 11.20
CA ARG A 6 -7.56 -13.78 9.89
C ARG A 6 -7.17 -12.45 9.25
N LEU A 7 -7.17 -11.39 10.04
CA LEU A 7 -6.75 -10.09 9.54
C LEU A 7 -5.27 -10.11 9.23
N GLY A 8 -4.47 -10.75 10.07
CA GLY A 8 -3.04 -10.88 9.80
C GLY A 8 -2.75 -11.57 8.48
N GLU A 9 -3.52 -12.60 8.13
CA GLU A 9 -3.35 -13.26 6.84
C GLU A 9 -3.67 -12.35 5.68
N LEU A 10 -4.73 -11.55 5.80
CA LEU A 10 -5.06 -10.59 4.74
C LEU A 10 -3.96 -9.55 4.56
N CYS A 11 -3.43 -9.05 5.68
CA CYS A 11 -2.33 -8.09 5.62
C CYS A 11 -1.08 -8.69 4.97
N ARG A 12 -0.74 -9.91 5.35
CA ARG A 12 0.43 -10.58 4.76
C ARG A 12 0.24 -10.82 3.27
N ALA A 13 -0.96 -11.24 2.86
CA ALA A 13 -1.26 -11.44 1.44
C ALA A 13 -1.12 -10.13 0.67
N PHE A 14 -1.60 -9.03 1.25
CA PHE A 14 -1.45 -7.72 0.62
C PHE A 14 0.03 -7.36 0.44
N LEU A 15 0.85 -7.62 1.45
CA LEU A 15 2.26 -7.27 1.35
C LEU A 15 2.99 -8.07 0.27
N GLN A 16 2.49 -9.26 -0.06
CA GLN A 16 3.06 -10.06 -1.14
C GLN A 16 2.54 -9.65 -2.52
N HIS A 17 1.28 -9.22 -2.57
CA HIS A 17 0.64 -8.81 -3.81
C HIS A 17 -0.16 -7.54 -3.58
N PRO A 18 0.54 -6.41 -3.43
CA PRO A 18 -0.14 -5.15 -3.15
C PRO A 18 -1.07 -4.72 -4.28
N ASP A 19 -2.18 -4.11 -3.89
CA ASP A 19 -3.16 -3.64 -4.85
C ASP A 19 -3.76 -2.34 -4.32
N ALA A 20 -3.47 -1.24 -5.01
CA ALA A 20 -3.96 0.07 -4.62
C ALA A 20 -5.49 0.16 -4.65
N HIS A 21 -6.15 -0.79 -5.33
CA HIS A 21 -7.61 -0.83 -5.40
C HIS A 21 -8.25 -1.61 -4.27
N ASP A 22 -7.48 -2.24 -3.40
CA ASP A 22 -8.04 -2.89 -2.23
C ASP A 22 -8.74 -1.88 -1.35
N SER A 23 -9.83 -2.31 -0.73
CA SER A 23 -10.71 -1.42 0.01
C SER A 23 -11.37 -2.19 1.15
N ALA A 24 -11.97 -1.44 2.07
CA ALA A 24 -12.78 -2.05 3.12
C ALA A 24 -13.96 -2.84 2.51
N GLN A 25 -14.48 -2.37 1.37
CA GLN A 25 -15.56 -3.08 0.69
C GLN A 25 -15.14 -4.47 0.22
N ARG A 26 -13.87 -4.62 -0.17
CA ARG A 26 -13.36 -5.94 -0.60
C ARG A 26 -13.00 -6.82 0.58
N TRP A 27 -12.44 -6.24 1.64
CA TRP A 27 -11.93 -7.03 2.76
C TRP A 27 -13.01 -7.43 3.76
N ALA A 28 -13.99 -6.54 4.02
CA ALA A 28 -14.99 -6.80 5.04
C ALA A 28 -15.73 -8.13 4.83
N PRO A 29 -16.22 -8.46 3.62
CA PRO A 29 -16.91 -9.74 3.42
C PRO A 29 -16.02 -10.94 3.70
N ARG A 30 -14.72 -10.81 3.49
CA ARG A 30 -13.78 -11.93 3.72
C ARG A 30 -13.65 -12.25 5.19
N LEU A 31 -14.03 -11.32 6.07
CA LEU A 31 -14.07 -11.53 7.51
C LEU A 31 -15.51 -11.64 8.02
N TYR A 32 -16.47 -11.75 7.11
CA TYR A 32 -17.90 -11.86 7.46
C TYR A 32 -18.37 -10.64 8.26
N MET A 33 -17.88 -9.47 7.92
CA MET A 33 -18.21 -8.21 8.59
C MET A 33 -18.84 -7.24 7.63
N SER A 34 -19.70 -6.33 8.16
CA SER A 34 -20.12 -5.17 7.39
C SER A 34 -18.91 -4.23 7.24
N ILE A 35 -19.01 -3.32 6.26
CA ILE A 35 -17.95 -2.33 6.05
C ILE A 35 -17.70 -1.52 7.33
N ARG A 36 -18.77 -1.11 7.98
CA ARG A 36 -18.66 -0.30 9.19
C ARG A 36 -17.96 -1.06 10.31
N THR A 37 -18.36 -2.30 10.54
CA THR A 37 -17.75 -3.14 11.57
C THR A 37 -16.28 -3.39 11.23
N PHE A 38 -15.99 -3.70 9.97
CA PHE A 38 -14.62 -3.93 9.54
C PHE A 38 -13.75 -2.68 9.78
N SER A 39 -14.25 -1.51 9.41
CA SER A 39 -13.47 -0.27 9.55
C SER A 39 -13.08 -0.03 11.01
N ARG A 40 -14.02 -0.22 11.93
CA ARG A 40 -13.75 -0.06 13.35
C ARG A 40 -12.78 -1.13 13.85
N PHE A 41 -13.01 -2.35 13.43
CA PHE A 41 -12.17 -3.49 13.82
C PHE A 41 -10.73 -3.27 13.33
N PHE A 42 -10.58 -2.88 12.07
CA PHE A 42 -9.26 -2.66 11.50
C PHE A 42 -8.50 -1.57 12.26
N ARG A 43 -9.19 -0.46 12.53
CA ARG A 43 -8.54 0.64 13.25
C ARG A 43 -8.16 0.22 14.67
N ALA A 44 -8.99 -0.57 15.33
CA ALA A 44 -8.66 -1.07 16.66
C ALA A 44 -7.44 -1.99 16.63
N GLN A 45 -7.33 -2.81 15.58
CA GLN A 45 -6.24 -3.79 15.46
C GLN A 45 -4.92 -3.15 15.02
N THR A 46 -4.96 -2.14 14.18
CA THR A 46 -3.74 -1.59 13.56
C THR A 46 -3.42 -0.17 14.00
N GLY A 47 -4.38 0.54 14.57
CA GLY A 47 -4.21 1.95 14.93
C GLY A 47 -4.45 2.91 13.78
N LEU A 48 -4.75 2.41 12.57
CA LEU A 48 -4.92 3.24 11.38
C LEU A 48 -6.21 2.90 10.65
N PRO A 49 -6.84 3.91 10.01
CA PRO A 49 -7.87 3.59 9.03
C PRO A 49 -7.28 2.74 7.91
N PHE A 50 -8.10 1.87 7.31
CA PHE A 50 -7.61 0.94 6.31
C PHE A 50 -6.92 1.64 5.14
N SER A 51 -7.50 2.74 4.63
CA SER A 51 -6.91 3.42 3.48
C SER A 51 -5.52 3.96 3.78
N GLN A 52 -5.30 4.45 5.01
CA GLN A 52 -3.98 4.93 5.39
C GLN A 52 -2.98 3.78 5.54
N TRP A 53 -3.42 2.68 6.13
CA TRP A 53 -2.57 1.50 6.24
C TRP A 53 -2.16 1.01 4.85
N ARG A 54 -3.12 0.93 3.93
CA ARG A 54 -2.85 0.49 2.57
C ARG A 54 -1.82 1.38 1.89
N GLN A 55 -2.00 2.70 1.99
CA GLN A 55 -1.08 3.64 1.36
C GLN A 55 0.32 3.53 1.96
N ARG A 56 0.42 3.42 3.27
CA ARG A 56 1.72 3.28 3.92
C ARG A 56 2.40 1.96 3.55
N ALA A 57 1.63 0.90 3.45
CA ALA A 57 2.18 -0.39 3.04
C ALA A 57 2.72 -0.29 1.61
N CYS A 58 1.98 0.35 0.71
CA CYS A 58 2.45 0.56 -0.66
C CYS A 58 3.73 1.37 -0.69
N VAL A 59 3.82 2.42 0.13
CA VAL A 59 5.01 3.26 0.15
C VAL A 59 6.22 2.48 0.65
N VAL A 60 6.07 1.69 1.70
CA VAL A 60 7.18 0.89 2.22
C VAL A 60 7.68 -0.10 1.18
N LEU A 61 6.74 -0.79 0.52
CA LEU A 61 7.12 -1.74 -0.53
C LEU A 61 7.75 -1.01 -1.72
N ALA A 62 7.22 0.16 -2.08
CA ALA A 62 7.75 0.93 -3.19
C ALA A 62 9.18 1.39 -2.92
N LEU A 63 9.47 1.80 -1.69
CA LEU A 63 10.83 2.22 -1.34
C LEU A 63 11.84 1.10 -1.60
N ALA A 64 11.49 -0.13 -1.24
CA ALA A 64 12.37 -1.26 -1.47
C ALA A 64 12.61 -1.49 -2.97
N LEU A 65 11.54 -1.40 -3.78
CA LEU A 65 11.66 -1.62 -5.21
C LEU A 65 12.44 -0.49 -5.88
N LEU A 66 12.23 0.74 -5.46
CA LEU A 66 13.01 1.87 -5.99
C LEU A 66 14.48 1.72 -5.66
N ALA A 67 14.77 1.25 -4.45
CA ALA A 67 16.17 1.01 -4.04
C ALA A 67 16.83 -0.08 -4.87
N GLU A 68 16.03 -1.01 -5.42
CA GLU A 68 16.55 -2.05 -6.31
C GLU A 68 16.78 -1.54 -7.73
N GLY A 69 16.43 -0.30 -8.02
CA GLY A 69 16.64 0.28 -9.34
C GLY A 69 15.44 0.21 -10.26
N ARG A 70 14.27 -0.20 -9.78
CA ARG A 70 13.09 -0.22 -10.62
C ARG A 70 12.59 1.18 -10.90
N SER A 71 12.04 1.38 -12.08
CA SER A 71 11.53 2.71 -12.46
C SER A 71 10.25 3.03 -11.70
N VAL A 72 9.95 4.33 -11.61
CA VAL A 72 8.71 4.77 -10.96
C VAL A 72 7.49 4.16 -11.65
N THR A 73 7.51 4.09 -12.98
CA THR A 73 6.39 3.50 -13.72
C THR A 73 6.21 2.02 -13.38
N GLN A 74 7.30 1.26 -13.31
CA GLN A 74 7.21 -0.15 -12.95
C GLN A 74 6.67 -0.33 -11.53
N VAL A 75 7.16 0.48 -10.60
CA VAL A 75 6.71 0.39 -9.22
C VAL A 75 5.23 0.72 -9.11
N ALA A 76 4.79 1.76 -9.80
CA ALA A 76 3.36 2.13 -9.80
C ALA A 76 2.49 0.97 -10.26
N MET A 77 2.91 0.29 -11.33
CA MET A 77 2.18 -0.85 -11.85
C MET A 77 2.16 -2.01 -10.87
N GLU A 78 3.29 -2.29 -10.24
CA GLU A 78 3.36 -3.39 -9.28
C GLU A 78 2.51 -3.13 -8.04
N MET A 79 2.34 -1.86 -7.67
CA MET A 79 1.47 -1.48 -6.55
C MET A 79 -0.01 -1.42 -6.94
N GLY A 80 -0.33 -1.68 -8.21
CA GLY A 80 -1.72 -1.70 -8.66
C GLY A 80 -2.31 -0.34 -8.98
N TYR A 81 -1.48 0.68 -9.17
CA TYR A 81 -1.96 2.00 -9.55
C TYR A 81 -2.23 2.07 -11.04
N ASP A 82 -3.25 2.85 -11.42
CA ASP A 82 -3.64 2.99 -12.81
C ASP A 82 -2.66 3.81 -13.64
N SER A 83 -1.86 4.64 -12.97
CA SER A 83 -0.87 5.47 -13.65
C SER A 83 0.26 5.81 -12.69
N SER A 84 1.42 6.14 -13.25
CA SER A 84 2.52 6.60 -12.41
C SER A 84 2.21 7.93 -11.76
N ALA A 85 1.37 8.75 -12.39
CA ALA A 85 0.96 10.04 -11.81
C ALA A 85 0.14 9.82 -10.53
N ALA A 86 -0.81 8.88 -10.56
CA ALA A 86 -1.63 8.59 -9.39
C ALA A 86 -0.75 8.07 -8.24
N PHE A 87 0.17 7.18 -8.57
CA PHE A 87 1.11 6.65 -7.58
C PHE A 87 1.97 7.77 -6.99
N SER A 88 2.54 8.62 -7.85
CA SER A 88 3.42 9.70 -7.39
C SER A 88 2.69 10.69 -6.51
N THR A 89 1.43 10.99 -6.81
CA THR A 89 0.63 11.88 -5.98
C THR A 89 0.45 11.31 -4.58
N MET A 90 0.10 10.03 -4.50
CA MET A 90 -0.05 9.37 -3.21
C MET A 90 1.28 9.33 -2.45
N PHE A 91 2.34 8.93 -3.14
CA PHE A 91 3.66 8.79 -2.54
C PHE A 91 4.14 10.12 -1.94
N ARG A 92 3.98 11.21 -2.70
CA ARG A 92 4.37 12.53 -2.22
C ARG A 92 3.54 12.96 -1.02
N ARG A 93 2.25 12.63 -1.01
CA ARG A 93 1.39 12.97 0.13
C ARG A 93 1.84 12.26 1.40
N VAL A 94 2.27 11.00 1.28
CA VAL A 94 2.68 10.21 2.44
C VAL A 94 4.06 10.62 2.93
N LEU A 95 5.02 10.76 2.02
CA LEU A 95 6.42 10.98 2.39
C LEU A 95 6.91 12.42 2.22
N GLY A 96 6.16 13.26 1.52
CA GLY A 96 6.56 14.66 1.31
C GLY A 96 7.51 14.87 0.14
N GLN A 97 7.98 13.82 -0.51
CA GLN A 97 8.89 13.90 -1.64
C GLN A 97 8.45 12.96 -2.74
N ALA A 98 8.81 13.29 -3.99
CA ALA A 98 8.45 12.47 -5.12
C ALA A 98 9.21 11.13 -5.10
N PRO A 99 8.63 10.07 -5.70
CA PRO A 99 9.31 8.77 -5.73
C PRO A 99 10.67 8.81 -6.40
N SER A 100 10.84 9.66 -7.41
CA SER A 100 12.11 9.75 -8.11
C SER A 100 13.27 10.14 -7.21
N SER A 101 13.00 10.82 -6.09
CA SER A 101 14.07 11.22 -5.18
C SER A 101 14.62 10.03 -4.40
N TYR A 102 13.99 8.86 -4.49
CA TYR A 102 14.42 7.65 -3.79
C TYR A 102 15.02 6.61 -4.73
N LEU A 103 15.21 6.94 -6.01
CA LEU A 103 15.86 6.02 -6.94
C LEU A 103 17.32 5.88 -6.59
N THR A 104 17.88 4.67 -6.82
CA THR A 104 19.29 4.46 -6.66
C THR A 104 20.05 5.17 -7.78
N GLU A 105 21.36 5.25 -7.66
CA GLU A 105 22.21 5.79 -8.71
C GLU A 105 21.89 5.23 -10.07
N ASP A 106 21.72 3.91 -10.13
CA ASP A 106 21.48 3.22 -11.41
C ASP A 106 20.08 3.42 -11.92
N GLY A 107 19.15 3.68 -11.06
CA GLY A 107 17.75 3.77 -11.44
C GLY A 107 17.21 5.17 -11.57
N ARG A 108 18.02 6.16 -11.43
CA ARG A 108 17.52 7.52 -11.35
C ARG A 108 17.34 8.23 -12.68
N ASP A 109 17.49 7.53 -13.73
CA ASP A 109 17.35 8.16 -15.04
C ASP A 109 15.99 8.65 -15.36
N GLY A 110 15.08 8.27 -14.58
CA GLY A 110 13.72 8.64 -14.84
C GLY A 110 13.46 10.10 -14.71
#